data_9dfdf58a2c4d359b0150445994c5dc78
#
_entry.id   9dfdf58a2c4d359b0150445994c5dc78
#
_cell.length_a   1.000
_cell.length_b   1.000
_cell.length_c   1.000
_cell.angle_alpha   90.00
_cell.angle_beta   90.00
_cell.angle_gamma   90.00
#
_symmetry.space_group_name_H-M   'P 1'
#
loop_
_entity.id
_entity.type
_entity.pdbx_description
1 polymer ?
#
loop_
_entity_poly.entity_id
_entity_poly.type
_entity_poly.pdbx_seq_one_letter_code
_entity_poly.pdbx_strand_id
1 'polypeptide(L)'
;VTNRPSVDPVRWQPPPVTPLPEFGPAELTVVPMPGDAPEDIVVDADGALWTGLVDGRIVRIGPDGTVAVVGQTTGRPLGMTVTRDGRLLICTSPGGLLAMDRATGHTEVLVDSINFRPLNFCSNVVELPDGTIYFTQSTAKFTYANFKGAIIEARGDGGLFKRDPDGTTSTVLDNLYFANGLTATRDGTALVFAETQGRRLSKYWLTGSKAGTVTVLAEHLPAMPDNISTGTDGRIWVAMVTPRNAVADALAPRMPLLRKLVWALPDRWQPQIDPAVNVVAFDPDSGAAVAGVLMKRADFGVVTGLVEHRGRLWMSSIGFPAVASCPVPA
;
A
#
# COMPACT_ATOMS: atom_id res chain seq x y z
N VAL A 1 -16.50 10.82 23.33
CA VAL A 1 -16.19 11.78 22.25
C VAL A 1 -14.87 11.30 21.67
N THR A 2 -14.90 10.67 20.50
CA THR A 2 -13.69 10.25 19.79
C THR A 2 -12.93 11.51 19.39
N ASN A 3 -11.67 11.63 19.82
CA ASN A 3 -10.81 12.78 19.52
C ASN A 3 -10.29 12.66 18.07
N ARG A 4 -11.20 12.61 17.10
CA ARG A 4 -10.86 12.53 15.68
C ARG A 4 -10.45 13.91 15.17
N PRO A 5 -9.41 14.00 14.32
CA PRO A 5 -9.07 15.24 13.64
C PRO A 5 -10.27 15.78 12.85
N SER A 6 -10.40 17.09 12.81
CA SER A 6 -11.42 17.74 11.98
C SER A 6 -11.17 17.46 10.51
N VAL A 7 -12.25 17.28 9.72
CA VAL A 7 -12.17 17.17 8.26
C VAL A 7 -12.69 18.43 7.60
N ASP A 8 -12.05 18.78 6.49
CA ASP A 8 -12.45 19.89 5.63
C ASP A 8 -12.55 19.45 4.17
N PRO A 9 -13.65 18.73 3.80
CA PRO A 9 -13.82 18.13 2.49
C PRO A 9 -13.89 19.19 1.38
N VAL A 10 -13.16 18.95 0.29
CA VAL A 10 -13.27 19.75 -0.93
C VAL A 10 -14.17 19.07 -1.95
N ARG A 11 -14.72 19.84 -2.90
CA ARG A 11 -15.40 19.26 -4.05
C ARG A 11 -14.38 18.47 -4.87
N TRP A 12 -14.68 17.21 -5.11
CA TRP A 12 -13.81 16.32 -5.87
C TRP A 12 -14.65 15.51 -6.86
N GLN A 13 -14.21 15.45 -8.10
CA GLN A 13 -14.87 14.65 -9.12
C GLN A 13 -14.22 13.26 -9.16
N PRO A 14 -14.92 12.20 -8.73
CA PRO A 14 -14.42 10.84 -8.89
C PRO A 14 -14.16 10.53 -10.35
N PRO A 15 -13.07 9.85 -10.69
CA PRO A 15 -12.80 9.44 -12.06
C PRO A 15 -13.91 8.48 -12.56
N PRO A 16 -14.13 8.39 -13.88
CA PRO A 16 -15.03 7.35 -14.45
C PRO A 16 -14.58 5.95 -14.05
N VAL A 17 -15.33 4.93 -14.46
CA VAL A 17 -14.97 3.52 -14.23
C VAL A 17 -14.65 2.87 -15.57
N THR A 18 -13.47 2.26 -15.65
CA THR A 18 -13.15 1.31 -16.72
C THR A 18 -13.31 -0.10 -16.16
N PRO A 19 -14.20 -0.92 -16.69
CA PRO A 19 -14.32 -2.32 -16.29
C PRO A 19 -13.01 -3.07 -16.54
N LEU A 20 -12.63 -3.92 -15.60
CA LEU A 20 -11.54 -4.87 -15.80
C LEU A 20 -12.10 -6.21 -16.30
N PRO A 21 -11.26 -7.07 -16.89
CA PRO A 21 -11.64 -8.46 -17.17
C PRO A 21 -12.14 -9.16 -15.90
N GLU A 22 -13.04 -10.10 -16.07
CA GLU A 22 -13.49 -10.95 -14.97
C GLU A 22 -12.40 -11.99 -14.65
N PHE A 23 -12.01 -12.03 -13.37
CA PHE A 23 -11.07 -13.02 -12.85
C PHE A 23 -11.80 -14.01 -11.96
N GLY A 24 -11.39 -15.28 -12.02
CA GLY A 24 -11.99 -16.34 -11.23
C GLY A 24 -11.44 -16.44 -9.81
N PRO A 25 -11.99 -17.36 -9.01
CA PRO A 25 -11.45 -17.70 -7.70
C PRO A 25 -10.16 -18.52 -7.84
N ALA A 26 -9.36 -18.52 -6.75
CA ALA A 26 -8.18 -19.36 -6.59
C ALA A 26 -8.28 -20.17 -5.30
N GLU A 27 -7.60 -21.31 -5.25
CA GLU A 27 -7.45 -22.08 -4.02
C GLU A 27 -6.43 -21.40 -3.12
N LEU A 28 -6.87 -21.00 -1.91
CA LEU A 28 -6.01 -20.32 -0.94
C LEU A 28 -5.53 -21.28 0.16
N THR A 29 -4.24 -21.19 0.45
CA THR A 29 -3.65 -21.67 1.69
C THR A 29 -3.56 -20.50 2.65
N VAL A 30 -4.26 -20.55 3.79
CA VAL A 30 -4.29 -19.50 4.81
C VAL A 30 -3.32 -19.86 5.94
N VAL A 31 -2.49 -18.90 6.36
CA VAL A 31 -1.53 -19.03 7.45
C VAL A 31 -1.91 -18.05 8.54
N PRO A 32 -2.33 -18.51 9.74
CA PRO A 32 -2.67 -17.64 10.86
C PRO A 32 -1.48 -16.83 11.35
N MET A 33 -1.73 -15.57 11.72
CA MET A 33 -0.73 -14.71 12.34
C MET A 33 -0.97 -14.58 13.85
N PRO A 34 0.08 -14.27 14.63
CA PRO A 34 -0.03 -14.13 16.09
C PRO A 34 -0.74 -12.84 16.53
N GLY A 35 -1.36 -12.12 15.61
CA GLY A 35 -2.10 -10.89 15.86
C GLY A 35 -2.81 -10.39 14.62
N ASP A 36 -3.50 -9.24 14.77
CA ASP A 36 -4.44 -8.73 13.78
C ASP A 36 -3.78 -7.92 12.66
N ALA A 37 -4.45 -7.93 11.53
CA ALA A 37 -4.29 -6.99 10.42
C ALA A 37 -2.84 -6.88 9.92
N PRO A 38 -2.20 -7.98 9.46
CA PRO A 38 -0.97 -7.90 8.70
C PRO A 38 -1.21 -7.04 7.45
N GLU A 39 -0.44 -5.95 7.29
CA GLU A 39 -0.76 -4.91 6.29
C GLU A 39 -0.03 -5.14 4.97
N ASP A 40 1.27 -5.41 5.01
CA ASP A 40 2.08 -5.72 3.84
C ASP A 40 2.79 -7.06 4.02
N ILE A 41 3.31 -7.61 2.92
CA ILE A 41 4.07 -8.84 2.93
C ILE A 41 5.21 -8.78 1.91
N VAL A 42 6.43 -9.02 2.38
CA VAL A 42 7.63 -9.03 1.53
C VAL A 42 8.44 -10.29 1.76
N VAL A 43 9.35 -10.59 0.84
CA VAL A 43 10.21 -11.79 0.90
C VAL A 43 11.68 -11.37 0.95
N ASP A 44 12.47 -12.06 1.77
CA ASP A 44 13.91 -11.88 1.79
C ASP A 44 14.65 -12.87 0.88
N ALA A 45 15.97 -12.69 0.74
CA ALA A 45 16.81 -13.52 -0.11
C ALA A 45 16.83 -15.00 0.32
N ASP A 46 16.58 -15.29 1.60
CA ASP A 46 16.53 -16.65 2.14
C ASP A 46 15.16 -17.32 1.91
N GLY A 47 14.19 -16.56 1.41
CA GLY A 47 12.83 -16.99 1.14
C GLY A 47 11.92 -16.96 2.36
N ALA A 48 12.30 -16.26 3.43
CA ALA A 48 11.39 -15.96 4.52
C ALA A 48 10.52 -14.74 4.19
N LEU A 49 9.26 -14.82 4.61
CA LEU A 49 8.30 -13.74 4.44
C LEU A 49 8.25 -12.87 5.70
N TRP A 50 7.99 -11.59 5.51
CA TRP A 50 7.94 -10.60 6.58
C TRP A 50 6.64 -9.80 6.48
N THR A 51 6.00 -9.55 7.61
CA THR A 51 4.77 -8.75 7.68
C THR A 51 4.71 -7.98 8.99
N GLY A 52 3.96 -6.87 9.01
CA GLY A 52 3.78 -6.03 10.18
C GLY A 52 2.34 -6.04 10.67
N LEU A 53 2.12 -6.20 11.98
CA LEU A 53 0.80 -6.28 12.61
C LEU A 53 0.32 -4.91 13.10
N VAL A 54 -0.98 -4.80 13.36
CA VAL A 54 -1.62 -3.55 13.79
C VAL A 54 -1.04 -2.95 15.07
N ASP A 55 -0.49 -3.77 15.95
CA ASP A 55 0.10 -3.38 17.24
C ASP A 55 1.60 -3.06 17.18
N GLY A 56 2.18 -3.03 15.99
CA GLY A 56 3.58 -2.70 15.77
C GLY A 56 4.52 -3.89 15.69
N ARG A 57 4.06 -5.10 15.99
CA ARG A 57 4.92 -6.30 15.91
C ARG A 57 5.30 -6.60 14.46
N ILE A 58 6.55 -6.98 14.27
CA ILE A 58 7.07 -7.50 12.99
C ILE A 58 7.18 -9.00 13.10
N VAL A 59 6.57 -9.69 12.15
CA VAL A 59 6.49 -11.15 12.09
C VAL A 59 7.30 -11.67 10.92
N ARG A 60 8.08 -12.71 11.17
CA ARG A 60 8.80 -13.49 10.17
C ARG A 60 8.12 -14.85 10.00
N ILE A 61 7.88 -15.25 8.76
CA ILE A 61 7.42 -16.59 8.39
C ILE A 61 8.59 -17.27 7.70
N GLY A 62 9.17 -18.27 8.36
CA GLY A 62 10.30 -19.04 7.81
C GLY A 62 9.91 -19.86 6.57
N PRO A 63 10.90 -20.26 5.74
CA PRO A 63 10.65 -21.17 4.62
C PRO A 63 10.08 -22.53 5.02
N ASP A 64 10.25 -22.91 6.28
CA ASP A 64 9.69 -24.09 6.94
C ASP A 64 8.27 -23.89 7.48
N GLY A 65 7.70 -22.69 7.32
CA GLY A 65 6.40 -22.31 7.84
C GLY A 65 6.40 -21.84 9.30
N THR A 66 7.55 -21.75 9.97
CA THR A 66 7.65 -21.25 11.35
C THR A 66 7.28 -19.78 11.39
N VAL A 67 6.33 -19.40 12.26
CA VAL A 67 5.89 -18.01 12.47
C VAL A 67 6.45 -17.48 13.77
N ALA A 68 7.19 -16.38 13.73
CA ALA A 68 7.83 -15.78 14.90
C ALA A 68 7.72 -14.25 14.89
N VAL A 69 7.47 -13.66 16.07
CA VAL A 69 7.60 -12.21 16.28
C VAL A 69 9.07 -11.90 16.49
N VAL A 70 9.62 -11.00 15.70
CA VAL A 70 11.07 -10.73 15.62
C VAL A 70 11.44 -9.27 15.84
N GLY A 71 10.47 -8.38 15.97
CA GLY A 71 10.70 -6.96 16.19
C GLY A 71 9.45 -6.22 16.59
N GLN A 72 9.63 -4.96 16.96
CA GLN A 72 8.55 -4.06 17.37
C GLN A 72 8.83 -2.66 16.87
N THR A 73 7.84 -2.02 16.25
CA THR A 73 7.85 -0.60 15.86
C THR A 73 7.00 0.23 16.81
N THR A 74 7.28 1.51 16.92
CA THR A 74 6.49 2.44 17.75
C THR A 74 5.18 2.85 17.10
N GLY A 75 5.13 2.91 15.76
CA GLY A 75 3.92 3.14 14.98
C GLY A 75 3.41 1.84 14.34
N ARG A 76 2.21 1.90 13.72
CA ARG A 76 1.71 0.80 12.92
C ARG A 76 2.61 0.58 11.70
N PRO A 77 3.23 -0.60 11.52
CA PRO A 77 3.95 -0.93 10.29
C PRO A 77 2.97 -1.03 9.12
N LEU A 78 3.39 -0.49 8.00
CA LEU A 78 2.69 -0.45 6.72
C LEU A 78 3.58 -1.10 5.66
N GLY A 79 3.76 -0.48 4.49
CA GLY A 79 4.61 -1.01 3.43
C GLY A 79 6.06 -1.24 3.87
N MET A 80 6.65 -2.29 3.35
CA MET A 80 8.01 -2.72 3.71
C MET A 80 8.81 -3.12 2.49
N THR A 81 10.14 -3.15 2.63
CA THR A 81 11.04 -3.79 1.67
C THR A 81 12.31 -4.30 2.36
N VAL A 82 12.88 -5.39 1.85
CA VAL A 82 14.18 -5.88 2.31
C VAL A 82 15.27 -5.20 1.49
N THR A 83 16.21 -4.56 2.17
CA THR A 83 17.33 -3.87 1.54
C THR A 83 18.41 -4.83 1.05
N ARG A 84 19.29 -4.34 0.19
CA ARG A 84 20.42 -5.11 -0.33
C ARG A 84 21.45 -5.49 0.76
N ASP A 85 21.59 -4.67 1.80
CA ASP A 85 22.42 -4.97 2.97
C ASP A 85 21.72 -5.88 3.99
N GLY A 86 20.50 -6.32 3.68
CA GLY A 86 19.74 -7.29 4.46
C GLY A 86 18.92 -6.72 5.60
N ARG A 87 18.80 -5.40 5.75
CA ARG A 87 17.86 -4.77 6.70
C ARG A 87 16.44 -4.81 6.15
N LEU A 88 15.47 -4.53 7.00
CA LEU A 88 14.08 -4.32 6.62
C LEU A 88 13.75 -2.83 6.73
N LEU A 89 13.40 -2.17 5.61
CA LEU A 89 12.79 -0.85 5.65
C LEU A 89 11.30 -1.00 5.94
N ILE A 90 10.78 -0.14 6.82
CA ILE A 90 9.40 -0.20 7.29
C ILE A 90 8.82 1.21 7.30
N CYS A 91 7.81 1.45 6.50
CA CYS A 91 6.96 2.62 6.64
C CYS A 91 6.05 2.47 7.85
N THR A 92 5.84 3.54 8.60
CA THR A 92 4.99 3.50 9.80
C THR A 92 4.03 4.68 9.87
N SER A 93 2.94 4.48 10.60
CA SER A 93 1.97 5.54 10.86
C SER A 93 1.51 5.54 12.35
N PRO A 94 1.82 6.62 13.12
CA PRO A 94 2.84 7.62 12.82
C PRO A 94 4.25 7.06 12.99
N GLY A 95 5.28 7.80 12.58
CA GLY A 95 6.66 7.44 12.86
C GLY A 95 7.62 7.55 11.68
N GLY A 96 7.09 7.61 10.45
CA GLY A 96 7.89 7.80 9.24
C GLY A 96 8.51 6.50 8.72
N LEU A 97 9.72 6.61 8.16
CA LEU A 97 10.49 5.51 7.58
C LEU A 97 11.52 5.01 8.59
N LEU A 98 11.47 3.72 8.91
CA LEU A 98 12.39 3.03 9.81
C LEU A 98 13.26 2.03 9.03
N ALA A 99 14.44 1.73 9.59
CA ALA A 99 15.21 0.54 9.23
C ALA A 99 15.27 -0.40 10.44
N MET A 100 15.10 -1.70 10.22
CA MET A 100 15.22 -2.73 11.24
C MET A 100 16.33 -3.71 10.86
N ASP A 101 17.21 -3.98 11.82
CA ASP A 101 18.12 -5.11 11.76
C ASP A 101 17.34 -6.41 11.95
N ARG A 102 17.32 -7.28 10.94
CA ARG A 102 16.53 -8.51 10.92
C ARG A 102 16.98 -9.57 11.93
N ALA A 103 18.25 -9.54 12.36
CA ALA A 103 18.80 -10.50 13.31
C ALA A 103 18.47 -10.13 14.76
N THR A 104 18.46 -8.84 15.07
CA THR A 104 18.27 -8.34 16.44
C THR A 104 16.88 -7.78 16.70
N GLY A 105 16.15 -7.41 15.64
CA GLY A 105 14.85 -6.71 15.73
C GLY A 105 14.99 -5.22 16.11
N HIS A 106 16.23 -4.71 16.21
CA HIS A 106 16.47 -3.31 16.55
C HIS A 106 16.04 -2.39 15.41
N THR A 107 15.32 -1.31 15.72
CA THR A 107 14.84 -0.32 14.75
C THR A 107 15.51 1.03 14.96
N GLU A 108 15.83 1.70 13.86
CA GLU A 108 16.28 3.10 13.83
C GLU A 108 15.37 3.93 12.92
N VAL A 109 15.17 5.19 13.23
CA VAL A 109 14.40 6.13 12.40
C VAL A 109 15.33 6.69 11.32
N LEU A 110 14.99 6.47 10.05
CA LEU A 110 15.73 7.04 8.92
C LEU A 110 15.17 8.40 8.49
N VAL A 111 13.84 8.55 8.49
CA VAL A 111 13.14 9.78 8.11
C VAL A 111 11.84 9.89 8.90
N ASP A 112 11.69 10.91 9.73
CA ASP A 112 10.47 11.20 10.48
C ASP A 112 9.72 12.43 9.96
N SER A 113 10.39 13.24 9.13
CA SER A 113 9.83 14.49 8.62
C SER A 113 10.43 14.86 7.26
N ILE A 114 9.66 15.59 6.44
CA ILE A 114 10.12 16.20 5.19
C ILE A 114 9.80 17.68 5.23
N ASN A 115 10.79 18.53 4.96
CA ASN A 115 10.63 20.00 5.00
C ASN A 115 9.97 20.48 6.30
N PHE A 116 10.41 19.93 7.45
CA PHE A 116 9.88 20.20 8.79
C PHE A 116 8.41 19.78 9.02
N ARG A 117 7.84 18.98 8.14
CA ARG A 117 6.50 18.40 8.31
C ARG A 117 6.62 16.94 8.69
N PRO A 118 6.00 16.50 9.79
CA PRO A 118 6.03 15.08 10.21
C PRO A 118 5.45 14.17 9.13
N LEU A 119 6.08 13.00 8.97
CA LEU A 119 5.55 11.90 8.17
C LEU A 119 4.49 11.15 8.99
N ASN A 120 3.25 11.63 8.95
CA ASN A 120 2.14 11.04 9.72
C ASN A 120 1.67 9.70 9.17
N PHE A 121 1.82 9.48 7.86
CA PHE A 121 1.34 8.29 7.18
C PHE A 121 2.32 7.90 6.07
N CYS A 122 3.54 7.48 6.45
CA CYS A 122 4.48 6.83 5.53
C CYS A 122 3.85 5.51 5.08
N SER A 123 3.70 5.29 3.77
CA SER A 123 2.82 4.22 3.25
C SER A 123 3.58 3.04 2.68
N ASN A 124 4.46 3.26 1.71
CA ASN A 124 5.21 2.18 1.07
C ASN A 124 6.63 2.65 0.71
N VAL A 125 7.55 1.71 0.49
CA VAL A 125 8.97 1.98 0.30
C VAL A 125 9.63 1.01 -0.66
N VAL A 126 10.59 1.50 -1.45
CA VAL A 126 11.49 0.70 -2.28
C VAL A 126 12.91 1.25 -2.22
N GLU A 127 13.91 0.36 -2.17
CA GLU A 127 15.32 0.70 -2.33
C GLU A 127 15.78 0.36 -3.74
N LEU A 128 16.46 1.29 -4.41
CA LEU A 128 17.07 1.06 -5.72
C LEU A 128 18.49 0.46 -5.59
N PRO A 129 19.03 -0.10 -6.68
CA PRO A 129 20.35 -0.71 -6.66
C PRO A 129 21.51 0.21 -6.26
N ASP A 130 21.38 1.52 -6.41
CA ASP A 130 22.35 2.53 -6.00
C ASP A 130 22.24 2.94 -4.51
N GLY A 131 21.29 2.36 -3.78
CA GLY A 131 21.00 2.68 -2.38
C GLY A 131 20.06 3.86 -2.17
N THR A 132 19.54 4.44 -3.25
CA THR A 132 18.48 5.46 -3.18
C THR A 132 17.17 4.82 -2.71
N ILE A 133 16.54 5.40 -1.72
CA ILE A 133 15.26 4.94 -1.17
C ILE A 133 14.16 5.89 -1.64
N TYR A 134 13.11 5.34 -2.24
CA TYR A 134 11.87 6.06 -2.52
C TYR A 134 10.76 5.57 -1.60
N PHE A 135 9.93 6.49 -1.14
CA PHE A 135 8.80 6.15 -0.26
C PHE A 135 7.61 7.09 -0.47
N THR A 136 6.42 6.58 -0.20
CA THR A 136 5.18 7.33 -0.35
C THR A 136 4.64 7.77 1.01
N GLN A 137 3.84 8.84 0.99
CA GLN A 137 2.99 9.28 2.09
C GLN A 137 1.57 9.42 1.58
N SER A 138 0.63 8.72 2.20
CA SER A 138 -0.77 8.75 1.76
C SER A 138 -1.43 10.09 2.04
N THR A 139 -1.16 10.69 3.18
CA THR A 139 -1.67 12.00 3.60
C THR A 139 -0.72 12.66 4.59
N ALA A 140 -0.57 13.97 4.48
CA ALA A 140 0.24 14.75 5.41
C ALA A 140 -0.51 15.04 6.73
N LYS A 141 -1.85 14.98 6.72
CA LYS A 141 -2.68 15.39 7.85
C LYS A 141 -3.07 14.25 8.79
N PHE A 142 -3.44 13.11 8.25
CA PHE A 142 -4.01 12.02 9.03
C PHE A 142 -2.98 10.93 9.30
N THR A 143 -3.17 10.22 10.40
CA THR A 143 -2.51 8.93 10.65
C THR A 143 -3.38 7.79 10.12
N TYR A 144 -2.83 6.57 10.09
CA TYR A 144 -3.58 5.38 9.70
C TYR A 144 -4.88 5.22 10.51
N ALA A 145 -4.88 5.50 11.79
CA ALA A 145 -6.08 5.40 12.64
C ALA A 145 -7.25 6.27 12.14
N ASN A 146 -6.96 7.29 11.34
CA ASN A 146 -7.94 8.23 10.81
C ASN A 146 -7.91 8.34 9.27
N PHE A 147 -7.42 7.29 8.57
CA PHE A 147 -7.23 7.30 7.11
C PHE A 147 -8.52 7.65 6.33
N LYS A 148 -9.68 7.24 6.84
CA LYS A 148 -10.98 7.61 6.24
C LYS A 148 -11.19 9.12 6.16
N GLY A 149 -10.56 9.87 7.08
CA GLY A 149 -10.58 11.34 7.05
C GLY A 149 -9.94 11.91 5.79
N ALA A 150 -8.80 11.35 5.35
CA ALA A 150 -8.15 11.75 4.10
C ALA A 150 -9.02 11.46 2.88
N ILE A 151 -9.64 10.28 2.83
CA ILE A 151 -10.57 9.90 1.74
C ILE A 151 -11.79 10.84 1.73
N ILE A 152 -12.33 11.19 2.90
CA ILE A 152 -13.46 12.11 3.04
C ILE A 152 -13.08 13.54 2.61
N GLU A 153 -11.87 14.02 2.96
CA GLU A 153 -11.41 15.35 2.53
C GLU A 153 -11.19 15.45 1.03
N ALA A 154 -10.61 14.43 0.42
CA ALA A 154 -10.28 14.36 -1.01
C ALA A 154 -9.38 15.53 -1.48
N ARG A 155 -8.34 15.88 -0.67
CA ARG A 155 -7.48 17.04 -0.95
C ARG A 155 -6.25 16.73 -1.80
N GLY A 156 -5.85 15.45 -1.90
CA GLY A 156 -4.62 15.08 -2.59
C GLY A 156 -3.39 15.69 -1.91
N ASP A 157 -3.21 15.44 -0.62
CA ASP A 157 -2.09 15.91 0.18
C ASP A 157 -1.01 14.84 0.40
N GLY A 158 -1.05 13.78 -0.39
CA GLY A 158 -0.02 12.73 -0.44
C GLY A 158 1.18 13.12 -1.29
N GLY A 159 2.24 12.32 -1.20
CA GLY A 159 3.48 12.57 -1.94
C GLY A 159 4.34 11.34 -2.16
N LEU A 160 5.30 11.48 -3.09
CA LEU A 160 6.43 10.59 -3.33
C LEU A 160 7.71 11.34 -2.93
N PHE A 161 8.52 10.70 -2.11
CA PHE A 161 9.74 11.26 -1.55
C PHE A 161 10.94 10.38 -1.87
N LYS A 162 12.12 10.96 -1.75
CA LYS A 162 13.40 10.30 -1.98
C LYS A 162 14.34 10.57 -0.79
N ARG A 163 15.10 9.55 -0.43
CA ARG A 163 16.26 9.65 0.47
C ARG A 163 17.48 9.11 -0.28
N ASP A 164 18.46 9.97 -0.48
CA ASP A 164 19.73 9.60 -1.11
C ASP A 164 20.62 8.81 -0.14
N PRO A 165 21.62 8.07 -0.61
CA PRO A 165 22.53 7.29 0.25
C PRO A 165 23.27 8.11 1.31
N ASP A 166 23.48 9.40 1.08
CA ASP A 166 24.09 10.33 2.06
C ASP A 166 23.11 10.80 3.16
N GLY A 167 21.84 10.35 3.08
CA GLY A 167 20.80 10.71 4.03
C GLY A 167 19.96 11.93 3.64
N THR A 168 20.31 12.65 2.59
CA THR A 168 19.56 13.79 2.09
C THR A 168 18.16 13.37 1.62
N THR A 169 17.14 14.11 2.04
CA THR A 169 15.74 13.83 1.66
C THR A 169 15.17 14.93 0.77
N SER A 170 14.33 14.56 -0.18
CA SER A 170 13.66 15.50 -1.08
C SER A 170 12.26 15.04 -1.48
N THR A 171 11.41 16.01 -1.81
CA THR A 171 10.11 15.76 -2.42
C THR A 171 10.30 15.51 -3.92
N VAL A 172 9.77 14.40 -4.41
CA VAL A 172 9.78 14.04 -5.85
C VAL A 172 8.48 14.45 -6.49
N LEU A 173 7.35 14.08 -5.88
CA LEU A 173 6.00 14.45 -6.31
C LEU A 173 5.18 14.86 -5.09
N ASP A 174 4.28 15.80 -5.27
CA ASP A 174 3.29 16.24 -4.29
C ASP A 174 1.88 16.21 -4.89
N ASN A 175 0.89 16.57 -4.07
CA ASN A 175 -0.52 16.65 -4.48
C ASN A 175 -1.08 15.31 -5.02
N LEU A 176 -0.58 14.17 -4.53
CA LEU A 176 -1.06 12.86 -4.89
C LEU A 176 -2.32 12.48 -4.07
N TYR A 177 -3.29 11.85 -4.73
CA TYR A 177 -4.55 11.45 -4.11
C TYR A 177 -4.41 10.10 -3.37
N PHE A 178 -3.91 10.17 -2.13
CA PHE A 178 -3.63 9.02 -1.28
C PHE A 178 -2.57 8.10 -1.92
N ALA A 179 -1.33 8.62 -2.06
CA ALA A 179 -0.20 7.83 -2.55
C ALA A 179 0.04 6.63 -1.63
N ASN A 180 0.08 5.42 -2.19
CA ASN A 180 0.13 4.18 -1.45
C ASN A 180 1.25 3.28 -2.00
N GLY A 181 0.91 2.09 -2.51
CA GLY A 181 1.86 1.10 -2.99
C GLY A 181 2.90 1.66 -3.95
N LEU A 182 4.14 1.18 -3.84
CA LEU A 182 5.29 1.63 -4.61
C LEU A 182 6.18 0.43 -4.95
N THR A 183 6.57 0.30 -6.21
CA THR A 183 7.52 -0.73 -6.67
C THR A 183 8.36 -0.22 -7.83
N ALA A 184 9.56 -0.79 -8.02
CA ALA A 184 10.35 -0.54 -9.22
C ALA A 184 9.93 -1.48 -10.35
N THR A 185 9.94 -1.02 -11.60
CA THR A 185 9.81 -1.91 -12.75
C THR A 185 10.98 -2.89 -12.79
N ARG A 186 10.76 -4.09 -13.36
CA ARG A 186 11.78 -5.15 -13.42
C ARG A 186 13.08 -4.72 -14.09
N ASP A 187 12.98 -3.87 -15.09
CA ASP A 187 14.12 -3.30 -15.81
C ASP A 187 14.78 -2.10 -15.10
N GLY A 188 14.21 -1.67 -13.96
CA GLY A 188 14.72 -0.54 -13.18
C GLY A 188 14.57 0.83 -13.83
N THR A 189 13.81 0.95 -14.94
CA THR A 189 13.67 2.21 -15.67
C THR A 189 12.68 3.18 -15.06
N ALA A 190 11.74 2.68 -14.24
CA ALA A 190 10.70 3.49 -13.60
C ALA A 190 10.29 2.94 -12.24
N LEU A 191 9.65 3.80 -11.44
CA LEU A 191 8.84 3.42 -10.30
C LEU A 191 7.37 3.38 -10.74
N VAL A 192 6.62 2.38 -10.27
CA VAL A 192 5.17 2.37 -10.35
C VAL A 192 4.62 2.70 -8.97
N PHE A 193 3.64 3.59 -8.88
CA PHE A 193 2.97 3.92 -7.64
C PHE A 193 1.45 3.98 -7.80
N ALA A 194 0.76 3.62 -6.72
CA ALA A 194 -0.69 3.65 -6.64
C ALA A 194 -1.19 4.94 -6.00
N GLU A 195 -2.24 5.52 -6.55
CA GLU A 195 -3.04 6.54 -5.90
C GLU A 195 -4.40 5.94 -5.55
N THR A 196 -4.56 5.54 -4.29
CA THR A 196 -5.76 4.82 -3.80
C THR A 196 -7.04 5.59 -4.10
N GLN A 197 -7.10 6.87 -3.72
CA GLN A 197 -8.26 7.71 -3.99
C GLN A 197 -8.31 8.16 -5.45
N GLY A 198 -7.16 8.38 -6.07
CA GLY A 198 -7.04 8.71 -7.49
C GLY A 198 -7.48 7.57 -8.41
N ARG A 199 -7.53 6.32 -7.88
CA ARG A 199 -7.93 5.10 -8.61
C ARG A 199 -7.14 4.91 -9.88
N ARG A 200 -5.84 5.06 -9.74
CA ARG A 200 -4.88 4.92 -10.85
C ARG A 200 -3.54 4.38 -10.38
N LEU A 201 -2.82 3.85 -11.35
CA LEU A 201 -1.41 3.52 -11.27
C LEU A 201 -0.65 4.46 -12.18
N SER A 202 0.46 4.99 -11.71
CA SER A 202 1.31 5.91 -12.47
C SER A 202 2.74 5.42 -12.47
N LYS A 203 3.51 5.75 -13.52
CA LYS A 203 4.95 5.53 -13.61
C LYS A 203 5.68 6.85 -13.42
N TYR A 204 6.63 6.87 -12.50
CA TYR A 204 7.66 7.90 -12.41
C TYR A 204 8.94 7.37 -13.07
N TRP A 205 9.36 7.99 -14.16
CA TRP A 205 10.50 7.55 -14.95
C TRP A 205 11.81 7.94 -14.29
N LEU A 206 12.69 6.97 -14.04
CA LEU A 206 14.00 7.16 -13.42
C LEU A 206 15.09 7.43 -14.47
N THR A 207 14.95 6.85 -15.67
CA THR A 207 15.97 6.86 -16.71
C THR A 207 15.38 7.15 -18.10
N GLY A 208 16.27 7.34 -19.08
CA GLY A 208 15.87 7.57 -20.47
C GLY A 208 15.37 8.99 -20.75
N SER A 209 14.75 9.20 -21.91
CA SER A 209 14.25 10.51 -22.34
C SER A 209 13.07 11.06 -21.52
N LYS A 210 12.42 10.21 -20.74
CA LYS A 210 11.31 10.57 -19.86
C LYS A 210 11.73 10.78 -18.42
N ALA A 211 13.02 10.65 -18.07
CA ALA A 211 13.50 10.76 -16.69
C ALA A 211 12.94 12.01 -15.99
N GLY A 212 12.47 11.84 -14.76
CA GLY A 212 11.84 12.89 -13.96
C GLY A 212 10.38 13.22 -14.31
N THR A 213 9.78 12.52 -15.29
CA THR A 213 8.37 12.72 -15.67
C THR A 213 7.46 11.62 -15.16
N VAL A 214 6.16 11.89 -15.12
CA VAL A 214 5.11 10.92 -14.74
C VAL A 214 4.26 10.60 -15.95
N THR A 215 3.95 9.32 -16.14
CA THR A 215 2.94 8.85 -17.10
C THR A 215 1.94 7.94 -16.40
N VAL A 216 0.68 7.98 -16.82
CA VAL A 216 -0.34 7.05 -16.32
C VAL A 216 -0.09 5.66 -16.88
N LEU A 217 -0.10 4.64 -16.03
CA LEU A 217 -0.04 3.22 -16.43
C LEU A 217 -1.45 2.64 -16.60
N ALA A 218 -2.30 2.78 -15.58
CA ALA A 218 -3.69 2.35 -15.61
C ALA A 218 -4.54 3.34 -14.80
N GLU A 219 -5.71 3.69 -15.29
CA GLU A 219 -6.59 4.65 -14.64
C GLU A 219 -8.05 4.21 -14.65
N HIS A 220 -8.90 4.97 -13.94
CA HIS A 220 -10.33 4.69 -13.86
C HIS A 220 -10.64 3.33 -13.24
N LEU A 221 -9.80 2.88 -12.32
CA LEU A 221 -9.92 1.55 -11.71
C LEU A 221 -11.26 1.37 -10.98
N PRO A 222 -11.88 0.18 -11.07
CA PRO A 222 -13.19 -0.09 -10.45
C PRO A 222 -13.12 -0.27 -8.93
N ALA A 223 -11.91 -0.33 -8.37
CA ALA A 223 -11.64 -0.40 -6.95
C ALA A 223 -10.45 0.48 -6.58
N MET A 224 -10.23 0.68 -5.30
CA MET A 224 -9.11 1.44 -4.76
C MET A 224 -7.84 0.58 -4.77
N PRO A 225 -6.78 0.96 -5.53
CA PRO A 225 -5.50 0.27 -5.47
C PRO A 225 -4.81 0.58 -4.13
N ASP A 226 -4.17 -0.44 -3.54
CA ASP A 226 -3.42 -0.35 -2.29
C ASP A 226 -1.94 -0.65 -2.53
N ASN A 227 -1.31 -1.57 -1.79
CA ASN A 227 0.08 -1.93 -2.06
C ASN A 227 0.20 -2.67 -3.40
N ILE A 228 1.38 -2.54 -3.98
CA ILE A 228 1.73 -3.13 -5.28
C ILE A 228 3.10 -3.79 -5.20
N SER A 229 3.32 -4.79 -6.03
CA SER A 229 4.64 -5.41 -6.19
C SER A 229 4.91 -5.83 -7.62
N THR A 230 6.18 -5.89 -7.98
CA THR A 230 6.61 -6.39 -9.29
C THR A 230 6.79 -7.90 -9.23
N GLY A 231 6.03 -8.61 -10.05
CA GLY A 231 6.11 -10.06 -10.17
C GLY A 231 7.38 -10.54 -10.89
N THR A 232 7.60 -11.84 -10.84
CA THR A 232 8.82 -12.49 -11.41
C THR A 232 8.92 -12.34 -12.92
N ASP A 233 7.82 -12.17 -13.63
CA ASP A 233 7.76 -11.91 -15.06
C ASP A 233 7.70 -10.41 -15.41
N GLY A 234 7.65 -9.53 -14.40
CA GLY A 234 7.62 -8.07 -14.56
C GLY A 234 6.23 -7.46 -14.52
N ARG A 235 5.14 -8.26 -14.48
CA ARG A 235 3.79 -7.73 -14.26
C ARG A 235 3.68 -7.04 -12.91
N ILE A 236 2.81 -6.04 -12.81
CA ILE A 236 2.60 -5.28 -11.58
C ILE A 236 1.36 -5.83 -10.88
N TRP A 237 1.57 -6.53 -9.78
CA TRP A 237 0.49 -6.99 -8.91
C TRP A 237 -0.04 -5.85 -8.06
N VAL A 238 -1.35 -5.75 -7.94
CA VAL A 238 -2.06 -4.67 -7.24
C VAL A 238 -3.13 -5.26 -6.34
N ALA A 239 -3.09 -4.93 -5.06
CA ALA A 239 -4.20 -5.18 -4.15
C ALA A 239 -5.32 -4.16 -4.41
N MET A 240 -6.52 -4.64 -4.68
CA MET A 240 -7.71 -3.83 -4.98
C MET A 240 -8.62 -3.81 -3.75
N VAL A 241 -8.22 -3.05 -2.70
CA VAL A 241 -8.72 -3.20 -1.33
C VAL A 241 -10.21 -2.93 -1.16
N THR A 242 -10.77 -2.00 -1.91
CA THR A 242 -12.18 -1.59 -1.73
C THR A 242 -12.82 -1.25 -3.06
N PRO A 243 -13.96 -1.89 -3.41
CA PRO A 243 -14.74 -1.52 -4.59
C PRO A 243 -15.30 -0.09 -4.44
N ARG A 244 -15.71 0.48 -5.54
CA ARG A 244 -16.33 1.81 -5.56
C ARG A 244 -17.66 1.82 -4.80
N ASN A 245 -17.90 2.92 -4.10
CA ASN A 245 -19.18 3.18 -3.46
C ASN A 245 -19.92 4.28 -4.24
N ALA A 246 -21.00 3.90 -4.92
CA ALA A 246 -21.76 4.82 -5.78
C ALA A 246 -22.34 6.03 -5.03
N VAL A 247 -22.72 5.85 -3.75
CA VAL A 247 -23.23 6.95 -2.92
C VAL A 247 -22.10 7.94 -2.57
N ALA A 248 -20.94 7.43 -2.17
CA ALA A 248 -19.79 8.28 -1.89
C ALA A 248 -19.34 9.04 -3.14
N ASP A 249 -19.31 8.38 -4.29
CA ASP A 249 -18.96 8.99 -5.58
C ASP A 249 -19.96 10.08 -6.01
N ALA A 250 -21.26 9.89 -5.78
CA ALA A 250 -22.29 10.88 -6.08
C ALA A 250 -22.24 12.11 -5.16
N LEU A 251 -21.83 11.92 -3.90
CA LEU A 251 -21.72 13.00 -2.90
C LEU A 251 -20.44 13.82 -3.06
N ALA A 252 -19.35 13.21 -3.54
CA ALA A 252 -18.02 13.82 -3.57
C ALA A 252 -17.98 15.18 -4.33
N PRO A 253 -18.62 15.35 -5.52
CA PRO A 253 -18.58 16.62 -6.24
C PRO A 253 -19.60 17.66 -5.71
N ARG A 254 -20.63 17.24 -4.97
CA ARG A 254 -21.79 18.08 -4.69
C ARG A 254 -21.93 18.52 -3.23
N MET A 255 -21.60 17.68 -2.29
CA MET A 255 -22.00 17.85 -0.88
C MET A 255 -20.86 17.69 0.13
N PRO A 256 -19.86 18.63 0.15
CA PRO A 256 -18.76 18.54 1.12
C PRO A 256 -19.25 18.52 2.58
N LEU A 257 -20.32 19.25 2.91
CA LEU A 257 -20.86 19.29 4.27
C LEU A 257 -21.46 17.95 4.72
N LEU A 258 -22.12 17.21 3.83
CA LEU A 258 -22.62 15.87 4.17
C LEU A 258 -21.48 14.89 4.49
N ARG A 259 -20.33 15.02 3.84
CA ARG A 259 -19.15 14.21 4.16
C ARG A 259 -18.61 14.49 5.55
N LYS A 260 -18.70 15.75 6.04
CA LYS A 260 -18.41 16.08 7.45
C LYS A 260 -19.36 15.36 8.41
N LEU A 261 -20.65 15.26 8.06
CA LEU A 261 -21.61 14.52 8.88
C LEU A 261 -21.30 13.03 8.88
N VAL A 262 -20.94 12.44 7.73
CA VAL A 262 -20.50 11.03 7.67
C VAL A 262 -19.28 10.79 8.57
N TRP A 263 -18.31 11.69 8.58
CA TRP A 263 -17.14 11.61 9.46
C TRP A 263 -17.49 11.67 10.95
N ALA A 264 -18.53 12.41 11.32
CA ALA A 264 -19.00 12.52 12.70
C ALA A 264 -19.75 11.27 13.20
N LEU A 265 -20.17 10.38 12.27
CA LEU A 265 -20.84 9.14 12.65
C LEU A 265 -19.89 8.18 13.39
N PRO A 266 -20.41 7.35 14.30
CA PRO A 266 -19.67 6.21 14.85
C PRO A 266 -19.14 5.29 13.74
N ASP A 267 -17.96 4.67 13.94
CA ASP A 267 -17.30 3.83 12.91
C ASP A 267 -18.19 2.74 12.33
N ARG A 268 -19.04 2.12 13.17
CA ARG A 268 -19.98 1.07 12.76
C ARG A 268 -21.07 1.56 11.78
N TRP A 269 -21.27 2.88 11.66
CA TRP A 269 -22.25 3.49 10.77
C TRP A 269 -21.61 4.11 9.54
N GLN A 270 -20.28 4.15 9.51
CA GLN A 270 -19.54 4.55 8.32
C GLN A 270 -19.46 3.40 7.33
N PRO A 271 -19.23 3.66 6.03
CA PRO A 271 -19.00 2.61 5.05
C PRO A 271 -17.90 1.65 5.53
N GLN A 272 -18.20 0.35 5.48
CA GLN A 272 -17.24 -0.71 5.81
C GLN A 272 -16.57 -1.23 4.54
N ILE A 273 -15.38 -1.82 4.70
CA ILE A 273 -14.63 -2.43 3.62
C ILE A 273 -15.26 -3.79 3.29
N ASP A 274 -15.48 -4.08 2.00
CA ASP A 274 -15.96 -5.40 1.56
C ASP A 274 -14.86 -6.45 1.75
N PRO A 275 -15.09 -7.56 2.46
CA PRO A 275 -14.08 -8.58 2.74
C PRO A 275 -13.81 -9.48 1.52
N ALA A 276 -13.62 -8.92 0.35
CA ALA A 276 -13.24 -9.68 -0.84
C ALA A 276 -11.71 -9.88 -0.92
N VAL A 277 -11.30 -11.00 -1.52
CA VAL A 277 -9.97 -11.14 -2.12
C VAL A 277 -10.07 -10.57 -3.51
N ASN A 278 -9.38 -9.47 -3.77
CA ASN A 278 -9.39 -8.82 -5.08
C ASN A 278 -7.96 -8.34 -5.38
N VAL A 279 -7.30 -9.06 -6.26
CA VAL A 279 -5.94 -8.76 -6.71
C VAL A 279 -5.86 -8.85 -8.23
N VAL A 280 -5.16 -7.91 -8.83
CA VAL A 280 -5.06 -7.79 -10.30
C VAL A 280 -3.60 -7.55 -10.68
N ALA A 281 -3.13 -8.23 -11.70
CA ALA A 281 -1.84 -7.97 -12.34
C ALA A 281 -2.04 -7.11 -13.58
N PHE A 282 -1.22 -6.09 -13.69
CA PHE A 282 -1.18 -5.20 -14.85
C PHE A 282 0.12 -5.40 -15.63
N ASP A 283 0.00 -5.43 -16.95
CA ASP A 283 1.15 -5.39 -17.84
C ASP A 283 1.87 -4.04 -17.68
N PRO A 284 3.18 -4.02 -17.41
CA PRO A 284 3.90 -2.79 -17.08
C PRO A 284 4.02 -1.81 -18.25
N ASP A 285 3.82 -2.24 -19.49
CA ASP A 285 3.99 -1.39 -20.68
C ASP A 285 2.67 -0.84 -21.19
N SER A 286 1.68 -1.71 -21.31
CA SER A 286 0.35 -1.33 -21.83
C SER A 286 -0.64 -0.87 -20.76
N GLY A 287 -0.41 -1.22 -19.48
CA GLY A 287 -1.37 -1.00 -18.40
C GLY A 287 -2.62 -1.89 -18.47
N ALA A 288 -2.62 -2.90 -19.34
CA ALA A 288 -3.71 -3.86 -19.43
C ALA A 288 -3.74 -4.78 -18.20
N ALA A 289 -4.92 -5.06 -17.67
CA ALA A 289 -5.11 -6.10 -16.66
C ALA A 289 -5.00 -7.48 -17.32
N VAL A 290 -4.03 -8.30 -16.87
CA VAL A 290 -3.63 -9.55 -17.54
C VAL A 290 -3.91 -10.81 -16.72
N ALA A 291 -4.01 -10.69 -15.40
CA ALA A 291 -4.31 -11.80 -14.49
C ALA A 291 -4.96 -11.27 -13.21
N GLY A 292 -5.57 -12.14 -12.42
CA GLY A 292 -6.15 -11.71 -11.15
C GLY A 292 -6.89 -12.81 -10.40
N VAL A 293 -7.30 -12.49 -9.17
CA VAL A 293 -8.18 -13.30 -8.34
C VAL A 293 -9.28 -12.42 -7.80
N LEU A 294 -10.52 -12.82 -8.00
CA LEU A 294 -11.69 -12.16 -7.40
C LEU A 294 -12.57 -13.20 -6.74
N MET A 295 -12.72 -13.15 -5.42
CA MET A 295 -13.62 -14.03 -4.68
C MET A 295 -13.96 -13.48 -3.30
N LYS A 296 -15.00 -14.05 -2.67
CA LYS A 296 -15.34 -13.82 -1.26
C LYS A 296 -15.18 -15.09 -0.46
N ARG A 297 -14.57 -14.95 0.71
CA ARG A 297 -14.37 -16.03 1.68
C ARG A 297 -14.73 -15.54 3.08
N ALA A 298 -15.07 -16.47 3.97
CA ALA A 298 -15.37 -16.16 5.36
C ALA A 298 -14.11 -16.04 6.23
N ASP A 299 -13.00 -16.62 5.79
CA ASP A 299 -11.77 -16.79 6.57
C ASP A 299 -10.59 -15.95 6.05
N PHE A 300 -10.75 -15.24 4.91
CA PHE A 300 -9.72 -14.35 4.36
C PHE A 300 -10.31 -13.36 3.35
N GLY A 301 -9.79 -12.13 3.33
CA GLY A 301 -10.20 -11.05 2.43
C GLY A 301 -9.57 -9.72 2.83
N VAL A 302 -10.00 -8.62 2.23
CA VAL A 302 -9.42 -7.27 2.45
C VAL A 302 -7.91 -7.27 2.23
N VAL A 303 -7.50 -7.75 1.06
CA VAL A 303 -6.08 -7.83 0.70
C VAL A 303 -5.50 -6.44 0.55
N THR A 304 -4.37 -6.17 1.20
CA THR A 304 -3.65 -4.90 1.14
C THR A 304 -2.23 -5.03 0.61
N GLY A 305 -1.50 -6.09 0.94
CA GLY A 305 -0.15 -6.34 0.45
C GLY A 305 -0.05 -7.67 -0.30
N LEU A 306 0.97 -7.78 -1.18
CA LEU A 306 1.15 -8.99 -1.98
C LEU A 306 2.58 -9.09 -2.54
N VAL A 307 3.07 -10.32 -2.67
CA VAL A 307 4.38 -10.63 -3.25
C VAL A 307 4.39 -12.00 -3.92
N GLU A 308 5.00 -12.10 -5.10
CA GLU A 308 5.28 -13.40 -5.72
C GLU A 308 6.52 -14.06 -5.09
N HIS A 309 6.39 -15.30 -4.72
CA HIS A 309 7.52 -16.12 -4.28
C HIS A 309 7.30 -17.59 -4.62
N ARG A 310 8.28 -18.20 -5.29
CA ARG A 310 8.32 -19.65 -5.63
C ARG A 310 7.01 -20.16 -6.27
N GLY A 311 6.51 -19.43 -7.28
CA GLY A 311 5.30 -19.79 -8.02
C GLY A 311 3.99 -19.59 -7.24
N ARG A 312 4.04 -18.91 -6.10
CA ARG A 312 2.88 -18.53 -5.31
C ARG A 312 2.77 -17.02 -5.17
N LEU A 313 1.55 -16.51 -5.21
CA LEU A 313 1.21 -15.15 -4.85
C LEU A 313 0.80 -15.15 -3.37
N TRP A 314 1.60 -14.54 -2.52
CA TRP A 314 1.34 -14.33 -1.11
C TRP A 314 0.61 -13.00 -0.91
N MET A 315 -0.32 -12.98 0.02
CA MET A 315 -1.21 -11.84 0.28
C MET A 315 -1.33 -11.61 1.79
N SER A 316 -1.26 -10.36 2.21
CA SER A 316 -1.60 -9.91 3.57
C SER A 316 -3.00 -9.30 3.62
N SER A 317 -3.54 -9.08 4.82
CA SER A 317 -4.91 -8.63 5.02
C SER A 317 -5.06 -7.75 6.24
N ILE A 318 -5.67 -6.59 6.08
CA ILE A 318 -6.04 -5.75 7.25
C ILE A 318 -7.37 -6.17 7.90
N GLY A 319 -8.10 -7.09 7.30
CA GLY A 319 -9.39 -7.57 7.80
C GLY A 319 -9.33 -8.87 8.60
N PHE A 320 -8.20 -9.59 8.54
CA PHE A 320 -8.06 -10.92 9.13
C PHE A 320 -6.69 -11.10 9.79
N PRO A 321 -6.59 -11.87 10.89
CA PRO A 321 -5.32 -12.19 11.54
C PRO A 321 -4.58 -13.31 10.78
N ALA A 322 -4.37 -13.14 9.49
CA ALA A 322 -3.78 -14.14 8.61
C ALA A 322 -3.12 -13.54 7.39
N VAL A 323 -2.17 -14.27 6.81
CA VAL A 323 -1.73 -14.13 5.43
C VAL A 323 -2.22 -15.34 4.64
N ALA A 324 -2.31 -15.21 3.32
CA ALA A 324 -2.71 -16.32 2.47
C ALA A 324 -1.84 -16.41 1.21
N SER A 325 -1.86 -17.55 0.54
CA SER A 325 -1.21 -17.70 -0.76
C SER A 325 -2.00 -18.59 -1.70
N CYS A 326 -1.88 -18.34 -2.99
CA CYS A 326 -2.37 -19.19 -4.06
C CYS A 326 -1.27 -19.44 -5.10
N PRO A 327 -1.42 -20.42 -6.00
CA PRO A 327 -0.61 -20.45 -7.22
C PRO A 327 -0.71 -19.11 -7.95
N VAL A 328 0.40 -18.66 -8.55
CA VAL A 328 0.37 -17.41 -9.34
C VAL A 328 -0.65 -17.57 -10.47
N PRO A 329 -1.68 -16.69 -10.55
CA PRO A 329 -2.66 -16.73 -11.63
C PRO A 329 -2.00 -16.49 -13.00
N ALA A 330 -2.45 -17.26 -13.98
CA ALA A 330 -1.95 -17.20 -15.35
C ALA A 330 -2.41 -15.94 -16.09
#